data_4275823cde21205513c2cec22a318013
#
_entry.id   4275823cde21205513c2cec22a318013
#
_cell.length_a   1.000
_cell.length_b   1.000
_cell.length_c   1.000
_cell.angle_alpha   90.00
_cell.angle_beta   90.00
_cell.angle_gamma   90.00
#
_symmetry.space_group_name_H-M   'P 1'
#
loop_
_entity.id
_entity.type
_entity.pdbx_description
1 polymer ?
#
loop_
_entity_poly.entity_id
_entity_poly.type
_entity_poly.pdbx_seq_one_letter_code
_entity_poly.pdbx_strand_id
1 'polypeptide(L)'
;MGEYIRGVVVKLHLTPEQEVEFKKNYGCTRKTYNELLNKYKVKYGEDSTKIPTKKELNQFLNESKKELPYLRQTESTSLQQARNDLHKSFTNSAKSKKHNPPKFHSKKKTRPSFRQTIRKEKRPVENNTVTLRIHGKIEFSTSVENLDLLNSPDTKFNNITVYYDGLKHYAVFNIETNPPEQLPLTEEHIGCDINSNKNGWLVTSDEQKEFFDVDHENQMIQHINRLMSQCRKGSRRWKKQEKRLQKWYNKRTNQLKDYIEKLTYQLVKKYDTIVFEKNYSAIKILIGGEQNMIFPLSRVIQRLKDKFQLYKPKADGGQFVKSKNTSRTCCHCGHINKELKVKTRNYVCPKCGKILDRDINAAINILNRWFNGDSLKNT
;
A
#
# COMPACT_ATOMS: atom_id res chain seq x y z
N MET A 1 -7.60 27.43 1.29
CA MET A 1 -7.85 26.00 0.97
C MET A 1 -6.55 25.24 1.13
N GLY A 2 -6.55 24.13 1.87
CA GLY A 2 -5.33 23.33 2.10
C GLY A 2 -4.84 22.67 0.80
N GLU A 3 -3.53 22.65 0.58
CA GLU A 3 -2.91 21.98 -0.57
C GLU A 3 -3.13 20.47 -0.46
N TYR A 4 -3.75 19.86 -1.48
CA TYR A 4 -3.94 18.41 -1.56
C TYR A 4 -2.80 17.78 -2.35
N ILE A 5 -2.03 16.92 -1.68
CA ILE A 5 -0.90 16.21 -2.29
C ILE A 5 -1.33 14.82 -2.74
N ARG A 6 -1.13 14.50 -4.03
CA ARG A 6 -1.41 13.17 -4.59
C ARG A 6 -0.28 12.65 -5.48
N GLY A 7 -0.23 11.32 -5.61
CA GLY A 7 0.68 10.64 -6.53
C GLY A 7 -0.02 10.23 -7.82
N VAL A 8 0.44 10.71 -8.99
CA VAL A 8 -0.04 10.26 -10.30
C VAL A 8 0.96 9.31 -10.92
N VAL A 9 0.53 8.09 -11.22
CA VAL A 9 1.38 7.04 -11.80
C VAL A 9 1.24 7.03 -13.32
N VAL A 10 2.36 7.11 -14.02
CA VAL A 10 2.43 6.99 -15.47
C VAL A 10 3.40 5.89 -15.89
N LYS A 11 3.17 5.26 -17.03
CA LYS A 11 4.06 4.27 -17.62
C LYS A 11 5.03 4.96 -18.56
N LEU A 12 6.33 4.77 -18.37
CA LEU A 12 7.38 5.35 -19.20
C LEU A 12 7.70 4.46 -20.41
N HIS A 13 7.99 5.10 -21.56
CA HIS A 13 8.47 4.48 -22.79
C HIS A 13 9.93 4.91 -23.03
N LEU A 14 10.87 4.05 -22.63
CA LEU A 14 12.30 4.35 -22.69
C LEU A 14 12.91 3.84 -24.01
N THR A 15 13.86 4.59 -24.56
CA THR A 15 14.79 4.07 -25.55
C THR A 15 15.78 3.09 -24.90
N PRO A 16 16.48 2.23 -25.68
CA PRO A 16 17.49 1.34 -25.13
C PRO A 16 18.60 2.07 -24.35
N GLU A 17 19.01 3.24 -24.83
CA GLU A 17 20.03 4.08 -24.19
C GLU A 17 19.52 4.63 -22.84
N GLN A 18 18.30 5.15 -22.82
CA GLN A 18 17.66 5.62 -21.61
C GLN A 18 17.49 4.50 -20.58
N GLU A 19 17.17 3.28 -21.03
CA GLU A 19 17.06 2.12 -20.13
C GLU A 19 18.38 1.79 -19.44
N VAL A 20 19.52 1.91 -20.15
CA VAL A 20 20.84 1.73 -19.56
C VAL A 20 21.13 2.78 -18.49
N GLU A 21 20.85 4.06 -18.79
CA GLU A 21 21.06 5.16 -17.84
C GLU A 21 20.14 5.04 -16.61
N PHE A 22 18.89 4.60 -16.77
CA PHE A 22 17.99 4.32 -15.65
C PHE A 22 18.52 3.21 -14.75
N LYS A 23 19.04 2.11 -15.32
CA LYS A 23 19.66 1.02 -14.57
C LYS A 23 20.87 1.49 -13.77
N LYS A 24 21.70 2.35 -14.33
CA LYS A 24 22.80 3.02 -13.62
C LYS A 24 22.27 3.83 -12.43
N ASN A 25 21.29 4.69 -12.65
CA ASN A 25 20.74 5.56 -11.62
C ASN A 25 20.11 4.76 -10.46
N TYR A 26 19.35 3.69 -10.75
CA TYR A 26 18.88 2.75 -9.72
C TYR A 26 20.02 2.14 -8.90
N GLY A 27 21.10 1.74 -9.59
CA GLY A 27 22.28 1.16 -8.97
C GLY A 27 22.98 2.13 -8.03
N CYS A 28 23.22 3.36 -8.48
CA CYS A 28 23.88 4.41 -7.72
C CYS A 28 23.05 4.88 -6.51
N THR A 29 21.71 5.03 -6.68
CA THR A 29 20.80 5.39 -5.58
C THR A 29 20.83 4.34 -4.48
N ARG A 30 20.72 3.03 -4.84
CA ARG A 30 20.82 1.94 -3.88
C ARG A 30 22.22 1.86 -3.23
N LYS A 31 23.30 2.00 -4.00
CA LYS A 31 24.66 2.00 -3.47
C LYS A 31 24.87 3.15 -2.49
N THR A 32 24.40 4.35 -2.83
CA THR A 32 24.45 5.52 -1.93
C THR A 32 23.77 5.22 -0.59
N TYR A 33 22.54 4.73 -0.60
CA TYR A 33 21.84 4.37 0.65
C TYR A 33 22.67 3.38 1.49
N ASN A 34 23.18 2.32 0.86
CA ASN A 34 23.97 1.30 1.55
C ASN A 34 25.31 1.85 2.06
N GLU A 35 25.98 2.70 1.30
CA GLU A 35 27.27 3.29 1.68
C GLU A 35 27.11 4.21 2.89
N LEU A 36 26.08 5.05 2.90
CA LEU A 36 25.78 5.92 4.04
C LEU A 36 25.43 5.09 5.30
N LEU A 37 24.69 4.01 5.15
CA LEU A 37 24.39 3.09 6.26
C LEU A 37 25.64 2.38 6.75
N ASN A 38 26.55 1.98 5.86
CA ASN A 38 27.84 1.38 6.21
C ASN A 38 28.70 2.36 7.02
N LYS A 39 28.88 3.60 6.53
CA LYS A 39 29.64 4.65 7.25
C LYS A 39 29.04 4.94 8.63
N TYR A 40 27.71 4.94 8.72
CA TYR A 40 27.03 5.08 10.01
C TYR A 40 27.39 3.92 10.97
N LYS A 41 27.30 2.68 10.51
CA LYS A 41 27.60 1.49 11.32
C LYS A 41 29.08 1.44 11.75
N VAL A 42 29.98 1.79 10.88
CA VAL A 42 31.41 1.89 11.20
C VAL A 42 31.64 2.94 12.30
N LYS A 43 30.97 4.08 12.23
CA LYS A 43 31.17 5.17 13.18
C LYS A 43 30.51 4.93 14.55
N TYR A 44 29.33 4.31 14.60
CA TYR A 44 28.51 4.20 15.80
C TYR A 44 28.29 2.77 16.30
N GLY A 45 28.70 1.77 15.54
CA GLY A 45 28.44 0.35 15.83
C GLY A 45 27.13 -0.16 15.19
N GLU A 46 27.05 -1.48 15.06
CA GLU A 46 25.93 -2.18 14.41
C GLU A 46 24.59 -1.95 15.12
N ASP A 47 24.60 -1.95 16.44
CA ASP A 47 23.42 -1.89 17.31
C ASP A 47 23.09 -0.48 17.82
N SER A 48 23.74 0.54 17.27
CA SER A 48 23.52 1.91 17.70
C SER A 48 22.09 2.38 17.43
N THR A 49 21.48 2.99 18.43
CA THR A 49 20.13 3.60 18.34
C THR A 49 20.18 5.09 18.03
N LYS A 50 21.38 5.66 17.85
CA LYS A 50 21.56 7.08 17.57
C LYS A 50 20.95 7.44 16.21
N ILE A 51 20.19 8.52 16.16
CA ILE A 51 19.65 9.06 14.90
C ILE A 51 20.70 10.02 14.32
N PRO A 52 21.29 9.72 13.13
CA PRO A 52 22.27 10.61 12.51
C PRO A 52 21.56 11.90 12.05
N THR A 53 22.23 13.03 12.18
CA THR A 53 21.73 14.31 11.67
C THR A 53 21.78 14.34 10.14
N LYS A 54 20.94 15.18 9.52
CA LYS A 54 21.02 15.41 8.07
C LYS A 54 22.38 15.98 7.63
N LYS A 55 22.99 16.83 8.45
CA LYS A 55 24.33 17.40 8.20
C LYS A 55 25.40 16.30 8.15
N GLU A 56 25.37 15.39 9.09
CA GLU A 56 26.30 14.26 9.17
C GLU A 56 26.14 13.29 7.99
N LEU A 57 24.89 12.90 7.65
CA LEU A 57 24.64 12.09 6.46
C LEU A 57 25.04 12.80 5.16
N ASN A 58 24.99 14.12 5.12
CA ASN A 58 25.49 14.89 3.98
C ASN A 58 27.02 14.86 3.88
N GLN A 59 27.71 14.91 5.01
CA GLN A 59 29.17 14.72 5.07
C GLN A 59 29.51 13.32 4.53
N PHE A 60 28.88 12.26 5.01
CA PHE A 60 29.09 10.90 4.49
C PHE A 60 28.83 10.81 2.98
N LEU A 61 27.79 11.49 2.47
CA LEU A 61 27.50 11.52 1.04
C LEU A 61 28.63 12.17 0.24
N ASN A 62 29.19 13.27 0.74
CA ASN A 62 30.30 13.98 0.08
C ASN A 62 31.56 13.14 0.07
N GLU A 63 31.89 12.47 1.16
CA GLU A 63 32.98 11.50 1.25
C GLU A 63 32.76 10.33 0.27
N SER A 64 31.58 9.72 0.26
CA SER A 64 31.26 8.63 -0.66
C SER A 64 31.38 9.04 -2.14
N LYS A 65 31.07 10.29 -2.49
CA LYS A 65 31.27 10.82 -3.85
C LYS A 65 32.75 11.01 -4.22
N LYS A 66 33.64 11.16 -3.23
CA LYS A 66 35.09 11.20 -3.46
C LYS A 66 35.65 9.79 -3.64
N GLU A 67 35.24 8.86 -2.77
CA GLU A 67 35.69 7.46 -2.79
C GLU A 67 35.11 6.68 -3.99
N LEU A 68 33.93 7.04 -4.47
CA LEU A 68 33.20 6.40 -5.56
C LEU A 68 32.83 7.41 -6.66
N PRO A 69 33.81 7.84 -7.52
CA PRO A 69 33.60 8.92 -8.50
C PRO A 69 32.45 8.70 -9.46
N TYR A 70 32.10 7.45 -9.78
CA TYR A 70 30.97 7.13 -10.65
C TYR A 70 29.60 7.60 -10.11
N LEU A 71 29.47 7.84 -8.80
CA LEU A 71 28.26 8.44 -8.21
C LEU A 71 28.01 9.86 -8.74
N ARG A 72 29.05 10.58 -9.17
CA ARG A 72 28.91 11.92 -9.74
C ARG A 72 28.31 11.92 -11.15
N GLN A 73 28.32 10.76 -11.82
CA GLN A 73 27.74 10.61 -13.15
C GLN A 73 26.21 10.44 -13.11
N THR A 74 25.63 10.31 -11.92
CA THR A 74 24.17 10.18 -11.73
C THR A 74 23.55 11.48 -11.24
N GLU A 75 22.24 11.56 -11.36
CA GLU A 75 21.48 12.73 -10.94
C GLU A 75 21.67 13.01 -9.44
N SER A 76 22.17 14.19 -9.12
CA SER A 76 22.59 14.57 -7.76
C SER A 76 21.44 14.55 -6.76
N THR A 77 20.22 14.97 -7.16
CA THR A 77 19.08 14.99 -6.24
C THR A 77 18.61 13.57 -5.91
N SER A 78 18.80 12.59 -6.81
CA SER A 78 18.50 11.17 -6.52
C SER A 78 19.36 10.63 -5.38
N LEU A 79 20.64 11.01 -5.33
CA LEU A 79 21.54 10.62 -4.25
C LEU A 79 21.18 11.33 -2.92
N GLN A 80 20.79 12.61 -3.00
CA GLN A 80 20.30 13.37 -1.85
C GLN A 80 18.99 12.77 -1.30
N GLN A 81 18.09 12.28 -2.18
CA GLN A 81 16.88 11.60 -1.75
C GLN A 81 17.17 10.26 -1.09
N ALA A 82 18.14 9.47 -1.57
CA ALA A 82 18.59 8.26 -0.89
C ALA A 82 19.11 8.55 0.54
N ARG A 83 19.84 9.65 0.73
CA ARG A 83 20.23 10.14 2.05
C ARG A 83 19.03 10.50 2.92
N ASN A 84 18.04 11.21 2.37
CA ASN A 84 16.83 11.58 3.09
C ASN A 84 16.00 10.34 3.48
N ASP A 85 15.91 9.34 2.59
CA ASP A 85 15.21 8.09 2.85
C ASP A 85 15.89 7.30 3.99
N LEU A 86 17.23 7.29 4.04
CA LEU A 86 17.97 6.70 5.16
C LEU A 86 17.70 7.43 6.48
N HIS A 87 17.74 8.77 6.48
CA HIS A 87 17.42 9.56 7.66
C HIS A 87 15.99 9.28 8.16
N LYS A 88 15.01 9.22 7.23
CA LYS A 88 13.62 8.86 7.54
C LYS A 88 13.51 7.46 8.12
N SER A 89 14.29 6.51 7.62
CA SER A 89 14.32 5.14 8.15
C SER A 89 14.78 5.09 9.61
N PHE A 90 15.82 5.84 9.98
CA PHE A 90 16.25 5.98 11.38
C PHE A 90 15.19 6.62 12.25
N THR A 91 14.59 7.73 11.78
CA THR A 91 13.55 8.44 12.52
C THR A 91 12.32 7.56 12.76
N ASN A 92 11.90 6.77 11.75
CA ASN A 92 10.79 5.84 11.87
C ASN A 92 11.11 4.68 12.81
N SER A 93 12.35 4.16 12.76
CA SER A 93 12.82 3.12 13.68
C SER A 93 12.75 3.57 15.14
N ALA A 94 13.18 4.79 15.43
CA ALA A 94 13.13 5.35 16.78
C ALA A 94 11.69 5.54 17.31
N LYS A 95 10.73 5.80 16.43
CA LYS A 95 9.30 5.91 16.78
C LYS A 95 8.62 4.55 16.97
N SER A 96 9.22 3.48 16.52
CA SER A 96 8.65 2.13 16.61
C SER A 96 8.96 1.49 17.94
N LYS A 97 7.93 0.99 18.65
CA LYS A 97 8.11 0.19 19.88
C LYS A 97 8.95 -1.07 19.67
N LYS A 98 9.04 -1.58 18.44
CA LYS A 98 9.82 -2.79 18.09
C LYS A 98 11.25 -2.51 17.62
N HIS A 99 11.64 -1.26 17.53
CA HIS A 99 12.99 -0.81 17.18
C HIS A 99 13.61 -1.62 16.00
N ASN A 100 13.07 -1.43 14.80
CA ASN A 100 13.58 -2.10 13.60
C ASN A 100 14.60 -1.20 12.88
N PRO A 101 15.91 -1.38 13.09
CA PRO A 101 16.94 -0.52 12.50
C PRO A 101 16.95 -0.60 10.97
N PRO A 102 17.42 0.43 10.27
CA PRO A 102 17.59 0.41 8.83
C PRO A 102 18.45 -0.77 8.37
N LYS A 103 18.05 -1.40 7.26
CA LYS A 103 18.75 -2.55 6.68
C LYS A 103 19.32 -2.20 5.31
N PHE A 104 20.40 -2.88 4.92
CA PHE A 104 20.97 -2.75 3.58
C PHE A 104 19.95 -3.15 2.49
N HIS A 105 19.91 -2.37 1.43
CA HIS A 105 19.10 -2.62 0.25
C HIS A 105 19.76 -3.65 -0.67
N SER A 106 19.17 -4.83 -0.79
CA SER A 106 19.64 -5.88 -1.68
C SER A 106 19.15 -5.67 -3.12
N LYS A 107 20.01 -5.95 -4.12
CA LYS A 107 19.64 -5.89 -5.55
C LYS A 107 18.44 -6.78 -5.90
N LYS A 108 18.30 -7.93 -5.18
CA LYS A 108 17.23 -8.91 -5.45
C LYS A 108 15.91 -8.58 -4.75
N LYS A 109 15.96 -7.96 -3.57
CA LYS A 109 14.78 -7.75 -2.71
C LYS A 109 14.24 -6.32 -2.79
N THR A 110 15.10 -5.34 -3.07
CA THR A 110 14.70 -3.94 -3.12
C THR A 110 14.29 -3.57 -4.53
N ARG A 111 13.08 -3.00 -4.66
CA ARG A 111 12.57 -2.49 -5.94
C ARG A 111 13.50 -1.41 -6.48
N PRO A 112 13.98 -1.54 -7.72
CA PRO A 112 14.82 -0.50 -8.34
C PRO A 112 14.05 0.80 -8.45
N SER A 113 14.54 1.87 -7.84
CA SER A 113 13.91 3.19 -7.88
C SER A 113 14.91 4.30 -7.62
N PHE A 114 14.59 5.49 -8.10
CA PHE A 114 15.24 6.75 -7.74
C PHE A 114 14.20 7.86 -7.69
N ARG A 115 14.50 8.94 -6.96
CA ARG A 115 13.62 10.10 -6.85
C ARG A 115 14.37 11.36 -7.22
N GLN A 116 13.73 12.20 -8.01
CA GLN A 116 14.24 13.52 -8.38
C GLN A 116 13.32 14.60 -7.80
N THR A 117 13.95 15.64 -7.26
CA THR A 117 13.22 16.84 -6.84
C THR A 117 13.06 17.76 -8.05
N ILE A 118 11.84 18.29 -8.23
CA ILE A 118 11.54 19.27 -9.27
C ILE A 118 11.71 20.67 -8.69
N ARG A 119 12.31 21.57 -9.43
CA ARG A 119 12.33 22.99 -9.06
C ARG A 119 10.95 23.56 -9.25
N LYS A 120 10.44 24.31 -8.25
CA LYS A 120 9.08 24.84 -8.22
C LYS A 120 8.67 25.63 -9.49
N GLU A 121 9.66 26.26 -10.14
CA GLU A 121 9.47 27.10 -11.33
C GLU A 121 9.45 26.31 -12.66
N LYS A 122 9.69 25.00 -12.65
CA LYS A 122 9.78 24.19 -13.86
C LYS A 122 8.66 23.15 -13.91
N ARG A 123 7.90 23.18 -15.00
CA ARG A 123 7.00 22.07 -15.35
C ARG A 123 7.80 20.98 -16.03
N PRO A 124 7.86 19.78 -15.47
CA PRO A 124 8.58 18.67 -16.09
C PRO A 124 7.76 17.98 -17.18
N VAL A 125 6.45 18.23 -17.25
CA VAL A 125 5.49 17.57 -18.16
C VAL A 125 5.04 18.54 -19.24
N GLU A 126 5.04 18.06 -20.46
CA GLU A 126 4.50 18.70 -21.65
C GLU A 126 3.77 17.63 -22.49
N ASN A 127 2.46 17.75 -22.61
CA ASN A 127 1.60 16.73 -23.20
C ASN A 127 1.85 15.34 -22.56
N ASN A 128 2.26 14.34 -23.35
CA ASN A 128 2.57 12.98 -22.91
C ASN A 128 4.08 12.75 -22.72
N THR A 129 4.87 13.81 -22.55
CA THR A 129 6.32 13.72 -22.33
C THR A 129 6.71 14.28 -20.96
N VAL A 130 7.70 13.66 -20.34
CA VAL A 130 8.35 14.15 -19.12
C VAL A 130 9.81 14.42 -19.37
N THR A 131 10.31 15.57 -18.93
CA THR A 131 11.72 15.92 -18.99
C THR A 131 12.41 15.60 -17.67
N LEU A 132 13.29 14.60 -17.66
CA LEU A 132 14.13 14.25 -16.52
C LEU A 132 15.56 14.77 -16.75
N ARG A 133 16.19 15.30 -15.68
CA ARG A 133 17.40 16.12 -15.75
C ARG A 133 18.50 15.57 -16.63
N ILE A 134 18.96 14.34 -16.39
CA ILE A 134 20.06 13.73 -17.17
C ILE A 134 19.56 12.71 -18.19
N HIS A 135 18.25 12.45 -18.20
CA HIS A 135 17.66 11.43 -19.08
C HIS A 135 16.91 12.06 -20.27
N GLY A 136 16.81 13.40 -20.32
CA GLY A 136 16.10 14.12 -21.40
C GLY A 136 14.58 13.93 -21.38
N LYS A 137 13.97 14.13 -22.55
CA LYS A 137 12.54 13.93 -22.78
C LYS A 137 12.23 12.45 -22.91
N ILE A 138 11.18 12.01 -22.22
CA ILE A 138 10.71 10.62 -22.19
C ILE A 138 9.21 10.61 -22.38
N GLU A 139 8.74 9.83 -23.33
CA GLU A 139 7.31 9.62 -23.54
C GLU A 139 6.71 8.75 -22.42
N PHE A 140 5.45 9.04 -22.08
CA PHE A 140 4.70 8.23 -21.15
C PHE A 140 3.25 8.00 -21.60
N SER A 141 2.61 6.98 -21.03
CA SER A 141 1.17 6.75 -21.17
C SER A 141 0.48 6.72 -19.82
N THR A 142 -0.72 7.30 -19.78
CA THR A 142 -1.59 7.34 -18.60
C THR A 142 -3.06 7.44 -19.03
N SER A 143 -4.02 7.51 -18.11
CA SER A 143 -5.42 7.83 -18.46
C SER A 143 -5.57 9.30 -18.89
N VAL A 144 -6.63 9.60 -19.61
CA VAL A 144 -6.96 10.97 -20.06
C VAL A 144 -7.05 11.91 -18.86
N GLU A 145 -7.80 11.55 -17.84
CA GLU A 145 -7.95 12.33 -16.60
C GLU A 145 -6.62 12.68 -15.93
N ASN A 146 -5.70 11.72 -15.86
CA ASN A 146 -4.37 11.96 -15.31
C ASN A 146 -3.51 12.82 -16.24
N LEU A 147 -3.68 12.70 -17.54
CA LEU A 147 -2.97 13.52 -18.52
C LEU A 147 -3.42 14.99 -18.41
N ASP A 148 -4.73 15.24 -18.37
CA ASP A 148 -5.31 16.55 -18.19
C ASP A 148 -4.85 17.19 -16.87
N LEU A 149 -4.86 16.40 -15.79
CA LEU A 149 -4.38 16.85 -14.50
C LEU A 149 -2.90 17.23 -14.52
N LEU A 150 -2.04 16.41 -15.15
CA LEU A 150 -0.60 16.69 -15.26
C LEU A 150 -0.32 17.90 -16.15
N ASN A 151 -1.18 18.20 -17.14
CA ASN A 151 -1.06 19.37 -18.00
C ASN A 151 -1.79 20.61 -17.47
N SER A 152 -2.64 20.49 -16.44
CA SER A 152 -3.35 21.62 -15.84
C SER A 152 -2.37 22.68 -15.30
N PRO A 153 -2.58 23.97 -15.59
CA PRO A 153 -1.72 25.07 -15.12
C PRO A 153 -1.63 25.15 -13.59
N ASP A 154 -2.68 24.72 -12.89
CA ASP A 154 -2.77 24.77 -11.43
C ASP A 154 -1.99 23.65 -10.73
N THR A 155 -1.50 22.64 -11.48
CA THR A 155 -0.74 21.52 -10.94
C THR A 155 0.68 21.95 -10.61
N LYS A 156 1.05 21.86 -9.32
CA LYS A 156 2.42 22.07 -8.84
C LYS A 156 3.12 20.73 -8.64
N PHE A 157 4.35 20.65 -9.11
CA PHE A 157 5.16 19.41 -9.05
C PHE A 157 6.19 19.49 -7.92
N ASN A 158 6.18 18.53 -7.00
CA ASN A 158 7.13 18.43 -5.89
C ASN A 158 8.33 17.55 -6.24
N ASN A 159 8.06 16.31 -6.63
CA ASN A 159 9.10 15.36 -7.01
C ASN A 159 8.56 14.27 -7.94
N ILE A 160 9.47 13.59 -8.61
CA ILE A 160 9.18 12.43 -9.45
C ILE A 160 9.93 11.24 -8.87
N THR A 161 9.21 10.16 -8.57
CA THR A 161 9.81 8.87 -8.22
C THR A 161 9.70 7.93 -9.41
N VAL A 162 10.85 7.53 -9.93
CA VAL A 162 10.91 6.55 -11.02
C VAL A 162 11.23 5.18 -10.45
N TYR A 163 10.55 4.14 -10.96
CA TYR A 163 10.78 2.78 -10.53
C TYR A 163 10.59 1.75 -11.66
N TYR A 164 11.18 0.57 -11.45
CA TYR A 164 11.03 -0.59 -12.30
C TYR A 164 10.25 -1.68 -11.57
N ASP A 165 9.18 -2.22 -12.19
CA ASP A 165 8.31 -3.22 -11.58
C ASP A 165 8.69 -4.67 -11.92
N GLY A 166 9.85 -4.87 -12.56
CA GLY A 166 10.32 -6.15 -13.09
C GLY A 166 10.00 -6.35 -14.58
N LEU A 167 9.13 -5.52 -15.16
CA LEU A 167 8.71 -5.59 -16.56
C LEU A 167 8.83 -4.25 -17.29
N LYS A 168 8.42 -3.16 -16.63
CA LYS A 168 8.29 -1.83 -17.21
C LYS A 168 8.74 -0.76 -16.23
N HIS A 169 9.04 0.41 -16.78
CA HIS A 169 9.39 1.60 -15.99
C HIS A 169 8.16 2.48 -15.79
N TYR A 170 8.05 3.04 -14.60
CA TYR A 170 6.97 3.95 -14.22
C TYR A 170 7.54 5.18 -13.54
N ALA A 171 6.85 6.29 -13.69
CA ALA A 171 7.07 7.47 -12.87
C ALA A 171 5.84 7.74 -12.00
N VAL A 172 6.07 8.18 -10.77
CA VAL A 172 5.05 8.71 -9.88
C VAL A 172 5.34 10.19 -9.71
N PHE A 173 4.46 11.02 -10.25
CA PHE A 173 4.50 12.46 -10.01
C PHE A 173 3.83 12.74 -8.66
N ASN A 174 4.57 13.32 -7.73
CA ASN A 174 4.03 13.85 -6.51
C ASN A 174 3.64 15.31 -6.79
N ILE A 175 2.34 15.56 -6.84
CA ILE A 175 1.77 16.85 -7.24
C ILE A 175 0.87 17.43 -6.17
N GLU A 176 0.78 18.74 -6.13
CA GLU A 176 -0.21 19.50 -5.37
C GLU A 176 -1.32 19.94 -6.31
N THR A 177 -2.56 19.73 -5.88
CA THR A 177 -3.77 20.07 -6.63
C THR A 177 -4.86 20.56 -5.67
N ASN A 178 -5.95 21.04 -6.21
CA ASN A 178 -7.15 21.26 -5.43
C ASN A 178 -7.68 19.92 -4.88
N PRO A 179 -8.17 19.90 -3.62
CA PRO A 179 -8.82 18.71 -3.09
C PRO A 179 -10.10 18.40 -3.91
N PRO A 180 -10.51 17.14 -4.00
CA PRO A 180 -11.77 16.78 -4.63
C PRO A 180 -12.94 17.37 -3.84
N GLU A 181 -14.08 17.50 -4.52
CA GLU A 181 -15.32 17.88 -3.89
C GLU A 181 -15.69 16.94 -2.74
N GLN A 182 -16.15 17.51 -1.62
CA GLN A 182 -16.58 16.73 -0.48
C GLN A 182 -17.95 16.11 -0.75
N LEU A 183 -18.12 14.88 -0.28
CA LEU A 183 -19.40 14.18 -0.33
C LEU A 183 -20.31 14.64 0.82
N PRO A 184 -21.63 14.65 0.61
CA PRO A 184 -22.59 14.96 1.68
C PRO A 184 -22.57 13.88 2.75
N LEU A 185 -22.93 14.23 3.98
CA LEU A 185 -23.23 13.29 5.03
C LEU A 185 -24.54 12.57 4.70
N THR A 186 -24.63 11.29 5.04
CA THR A 186 -25.77 10.42 4.74
C THR A 186 -26.51 9.95 5.99
N GLU A 187 -25.89 10.15 7.18
CA GLU A 187 -26.35 9.63 8.48
C GLU A 187 -26.48 8.10 8.53
N GLU A 188 -25.91 7.41 7.52
CA GLU A 188 -25.93 5.95 7.42
C GLU A 188 -24.69 5.35 8.11
N HIS A 189 -24.93 4.26 8.84
CA HIS A 189 -23.92 3.55 9.62
C HIS A 189 -23.93 2.06 9.28
N ILE A 190 -22.76 1.40 9.29
CA ILE A 190 -22.66 -0.01 8.95
C ILE A 190 -21.69 -0.76 9.85
N GLY A 191 -22.09 -1.95 10.30
CA GLY A 191 -21.20 -2.91 10.96
C GLY A 191 -20.62 -3.90 9.96
N CYS A 192 -19.33 -4.22 10.13
CA CYS A 192 -18.58 -5.05 9.20
C CYS A 192 -17.90 -6.20 9.96
N ASP A 193 -18.27 -7.43 9.63
CA ASP A 193 -17.57 -8.65 10.05
C ASP A 193 -16.59 -9.12 8.97
N ILE A 194 -15.40 -9.55 9.39
CA ILE A 194 -14.30 -9.89 8.49
C ILE A 194 -14.02 -11.38 8.57
N ASN A 195 -14.09 -12.02 7.41
CA ASN A 195 -14.01 -13.46 7.28
C ASN A 195 -12.94 -13.92 6.27
N SER A 196 -12.89 -15.25 6.04
CA SER A 196 -12.18 -15.80 4.89
C SER A 196 -12.95 -15.54 3.60
N ASN A 197 -12.24 -15.44 2.46
CA ASN A 197 -12.85 -15.13 1.17
C ASN A 197 -13.95 -16.12 0.71
N LYS A 198 -13.92 -17.37 1.18
CA LYS A 198 -14.92 -18.39 0.82
C LYS A 198 -16.36 -18.05 1.21
N ASN A 199 -16.53 -17.22 2.26
CA ASN A 199 -17.85 -16.86 2.79
C ASN A 199 -18.18 -15.37 2.61
N GLY A 200 -17.42 -14.68 1.78
CA GLY A 200 -17.38 -13.24 1.75
C GLY A 200 -16.35 -12.73 2.76
N TRP A 201 -15.26 -12.11 2.29
CA TRP A 201 -14.21 -11.60 3.16
C TRP A 201 -14.68 -10.41 4.02
N LEU A 202 -15.72 -9.73 3.59
CA LEU A 202 -16.42 -8.67 4.32
C LEU A 202 -17.92 -8.98 4.27
N VAL A 203 -18.56 -9.09 5.42
CA VAL A 203 -20.00 -9.24 5.56
C VAL A 203 -20.52 -8.05 6.34
N THR A 204 -21.57 -7.43 5.84
CA THR A 204 -22.09 -6.18 6.38
C THR A 204 -23.44 -6.36 7.08
N SER A 205 -23.78 -5.43 7.98
CA SER A 205 -25.04 -5.47 8.74
C SER A 205 -26.27 -5.23 7.86
N ASP A 206 -26.12 -4.71 6.63
CA ASP A 206 -27.15 -4.64 5.59
C ASP A 206 -27.15 -5.86 4.65
N GLU A 207 -26.60 -6.98 5.11
CA GLU A 207 -26.62 -8.31 4.47
C GLU A 207 -25.79 -8.43 3.18
N GLN A 208 -24.94 -7.44 2.86
CA GLN A 208 -24.03 -7.53 1.71
C GLN A 208 -22.83 -8.40 2.04
N LYS A 209 -22.34 -9.14 1.04
CA LYS A 209 -21.12 -9.96 1.12
C LYS A 209 -20.18 -9.60 0.00
N GLU A 210 -18.95 -9.23 0.37
CA GLU A 210 -17.91 -8.89 -0.58
C GLU A 210 -16.98 -10.08 -0.83
N PHE A 211 -16.70 -10.34 -2.10
CA PHE A 211 -15.81 -11.40 -2.55
C PHE A 211 -14.71 -10.79 -3.43
N PHE A 212 -13.52 -11.34 -3.34
CA PHE A 212 -12.43 -10.98 -4.23
C PHE A 212 -11.83 -12.24 -4.84
N ASP A 213 -12.13 -12.48 -6.11
CA ASP A 213 -11.65 -13.66 -6.83
C ASP A 213 -10.32 -13.37 -7.56
N VAL A 214 -9.34 -14.20 -7.25
CA VAL A 214 -8.02 -14.25 -7.92
C VAL A 214 -7.55 -15.69 -8.12
N ASP A 215 -8.47 -16.64 -8.15
CA ASP A 215 -8.14 -18.06 -8.23
C ASP A 215 -7.42 -18.38 -9.53
N HIS A 216 -7.85 -17.78 -10.64
CA HIS A 216 -7.17 -17.94 -11.93
C HIS A 216 -5.71 -17.45 -11.87
N GLU A 217 -5.45 -16.26 -11.32
CA GLU A 217 -4.11 -15.70 -11.18
C GLU A 217 -3.24 -16.58 -10.27
N ASN A 218 -3.80 -17.10 -9.18
CA ASN A 218 -3.11 -17.99 -8.25
C ASN A 218 -2.75 -19.32 -8.91
N GLN A 219 -3.65 -19.94 -9.68
CA GLN A 219 -3.39 -21.15 -10.46
C GLN A 219 -2.26 -20.94 -11.47
N MET A 220 -2.30 -19.83 -12.21
CA MET A 220 -1.24 -19.47 -13.17
C MET A 220 0.11 -19.24 -12.50
N ILE A 221 0.14 -18.59 -11.34
CA ILE A 221 1.35 -18.39 -10.52
C ILE A 221 1.91 -19.74 -10.07
N GLN A 222 1.09 -20.65 -9.55
CA GLN A 222 1.50 -21.99 -9.14
C GLN A 222 2.02 -22.80 -10.32
N HIS A 223 1.32 -22.78 -11.46
CA HIS A 223 1.77 -23.47 -12.67
C HIS A 223 3.15 -22.99 -13.13
N ILE A 224 3.36 -21.67 -13.21
CA ILE A 224 4.65 -21.11 -13.62
C ILE A 224 5.77 -21.45 -12.61
N ASN A 225 5.48 -21.42 -11.32
CA ASN A 225 6.44 -21.84 -10.29
C ASN A 225 6.88 -23.31 -10.47
N ARG A 226 5.95 -24.22 -10.80
CA ARG A 226 6.28 -25.63 -11.12
C ARG A 226 7.19 -25.71 -12.36
N LEU A 227 6.90 -24.94 -13.42
CA LEU A 227 7.75 -24.87 -14.61
C LEU A 227 9.14 -24.31 -14.31
N MET A 228 9.24 -23.33 -13.41
CA MET A 228 10.52 -22.75 -12.99
C MET A 228 11.37 -23.70 -12.16
N SER A 229 10.75 -24.53 -11.30
CA SER A 229 11.47 -25.53 -10.50
C SER A 229 12.16 -26.59 -11.37
N GLN A 230 11.63 -26.85 -12.56
CA GLN A 230 12.22 -27.78 -13.54
C GLN A 230 13.32 -27.15 -14.40
N CYS A 231 13.59 -25.86 -14.26
CA CYS A 231 14.58 -25.14 -15.06
C CYS A 231 15.86 -24.88 -14.25
N ARG A 232 17.03 -25.03 -14.91
CA ARG A 232 18.29 -24.56 -14.32
C ARG A 232 18.17 -23.05 -14.06
N LYS A 233 18.37 -22.64 -12.81
CA LYS A 233 18.29 -21.25 -12.36
C LYS A 233 19.22 -20.35 -13.19
N GLY A 234 18.67 -19.23 -13.68
CA GLY A 234 19.40 -18.27 -14.51
C GLY A 234 19.49 -18.64 -16.00
N SER A 235 19.04 -19.82 -16.44
CA SER A 235 18.97 -20.19 -17.85
C SER A 235 18.01 -19.30 -18.63
N ARG A 236 18.09 -19.30 -19.99
CA ARG A 236 17.16 -18.55 -20.85
C ARG A 236 15.70 -18.94 -20.58
N ARG A 237 15.43 -20.25 -20.42
CA ARG A 237 14.10 -20.80 -20.13
C ARG A 237 13.61 -20.31 -18.76
N TRP A 238 14.45 -20.36 -17.72
CA TRP A 238 14.12 -19.86 -16.39
C TRP A 238 13.78 -18.36 -16.41
N LYS A 239 14.62 -17.53 -17.06
CA LYS A 239 14.37 -16.09 -17.20
C LYS A 239 13.07 -15.76 -17.95
N LYS A 240 12.70 -16.57 -18.94
CA LYS A 240 11.42 -16.44 -19.65
C LYS A 240 10.24 -16.70 -18.72
N GLN A 241 10.33 -17.75 -17.88
CA GLN A 241 9.28 -18.04 -16.90
C GLN A 241 9.23 -16.99 -15.77
N GLU A 242 10.38 -16.49 -15.31
CA GLU A 242 10.45 -15.41 -14.31
C GLU A 242 9.68 -14.15 -14.79
N LYS A 243 9.85 -13.76 -16.06
CA LYS A 243 9.08 -12.64 -16.64
C LYS A 243 7.57 -12.94 -16.72
N ARG A 244 7.18 -14.19 -17.03
CA ARG A 244 5.76 -14.59 -17.03
C ARG A 244 5.18 -14.55 -15.62
N LEU A 245 5.92 -15.06 -14.63
CA LEU A 245 5.55 -15.03 -13.23
C LEU A 245 5.32 -13.59 -12.74
N GLN A 246 6.25 -12.67 -13.07
CA GLN A 246 6.11 -11.27 -12.72
C GLN A 246 4.86 -10.62 -13.32
N LYS A 247 4.49 -10.98 -14.57
CA LYS A 247 3.24 -10.49 -15.19
C LYS A 247 2.01 -10.88 -14.37
N TRP A 248 1.93 -12.11 -13.91
CA TRP A 248 0.80 -12.60 -13.12
C TRP A 248 0.75 -11.99 -11.72
N TYR A 249 1.89 -11.83 -11.06
CA TYR A 249 1.95 -11.09 -9.80
C TYR A 249 1.50 -9.63 -9.95
N ASN A 250 1.93 -8.96 -11.03
CA ASN A 250 1.54 -7.58 -11.29
C ASN A 250 0.03 -7.49 -11.60
N LYS A 251 -0.51 -8.40 -12.42
CA LYS A 251 -1.95 -8.47 -12.74
C LYS A 251 -2.77 -8.61 -11.46
N ARG A 252 -2.48 -9.64 -10.65
CA ARG A 252 -3.16 -9.87 -9.36
C ARG A 252 -3.08 -8.67 -8.41
N THR A 253 -1.91 -8.06 -8.31
CA THR A 253 -1.70 -6.89 -7.45
C THR A 253 -2.48 -5.68 -7.94
N ASN A 254 -2.58 -5.47 -9.24
CA ASN A 254 -3.31 -4.35 -9.81
C ASN A 254 -4.83 -4.54 -9.67
N GLN A 255 -5.35 -5.75 -9.91
CA GLN A 255 -6.75 -6.10 -9.65
C GLN A 255 -7.13 -5.85 -8.19
N LEU A 256 -6.28 -6.29 -7.24
CA LEU A 256 -6.52 -6.06 -5.82
C LEU A 256 -6.51 -4.57 -5.46
N LYS A 257 -5.60 -3.79 -6.04
CA LYS A 257 -5.58 -2.33 -5.81
C LYS A 257 -6.84 -1.67 -6.34
N ASP A 258 -7.24 -1.98 -7.57
CA ASP A 258 -8.43 -1.42 -8.19
C ASP A 258 -9.70 -1.78 -7.40
N TYR A 259 -9.82 -3.05 -6.98
CA TYR A 259 -10.92 -3.50 -6.15
C TYR A 259 -11.00 -2.73 -4.81
N ILE A 260 -9.88 -2.59 -4.09
CA ILE A 260 -9.83 -1.84 -2.83
C ILE A 260 -10.20 -0.37 -3.06
N GLU A 261 -9.72 0.25 -4.13
CA GLU A 261 -10.05 1.65 -4.43
C GLU A 261 -11.55 1.83 -4.70
N LYS A 262 -12.15 0.95 -5.49
CA LYS A 262 -13.60 0.99 -5.81
C LYS A 262 -14.44 0.73 -4.57
N LEU A 263 -14.18 -0.36 -3.86
CA LEU A 263 -14.93 -0.73 -2.66
C LEU A 263 -14.87 0.36 -1.60
N THR A 264 -13.67 0.84 -1.26
CA THR A 264 -13.53 1.88 -0.23
C THR A 264 -14.18 3.20 -0.61
N TYR A 265 -14.24 3.53 -1.90
CA TYR A 265 -14.97 4.71 -2.38
C TYR A 265 -16.48 4.53 -2.26
N GLN A 266 -17.02 3.37 -2.66
CA GLN A 266 -18.45 3.05 -2.55
C GLN A 266 -18.90 3.07 -1.08
N LEU A 267 -18.13 2.47 -0.17
CA LEU A 267 -18.42 2.48 1.27
C LEU A 267 -18.44 3.90 1.84
N VAL A 268 -17.43 4.72 1.55
CA VAL A 268 -17.39 6.13 2.03
C VAL A 268 -18.51 6.96 1.42
N LYS A 269 -18.88 6.72 0.16
CA LYS A 269 -20.00 7.42 -0.47
C LYS A 269 -21.34 7.10 0.23
N LYS A 270 -21.55 5.83 0.62
CA LYS A 270 -22.82 5.36 1.18
C LYS A 270 -22.94 5.60 2.69
N TYR A 271 -21.85 5.45 3.47
CA TYR A 271 -21.88 5.48 4.93
C TYR A 271 -21.02 6.58 5.51
N ASP A 272 -21.44 7.09 6.66
CA ASP A 272 -20.67 8.06 7.46
C ASP A 272 -19.86 7.36 8.55
N THR A 273 -20.30 6.16 8.97
CA THR A 273 -19.58 5.35 9.95
C THR A 273 -19.48 3.90 9.48
N ILE A 274 -18.28 3.34 9.56
CA ILE A 274 -18.00 1.93 9.26
C ILE A 274 -17.36 1.31 10.48
N VAL A 275 -18.04 0.36 11.11
CA VAL A 275 -17.62 -0.25 12.38
C VAL A 275 -17.02 -1.63 12.14
N PHE A 276 -15.84 -1.89 12.70
CA PHE A 276 -15.12 -3.17 12.64
C PHE A 276 -14.85 -3.74 14.04
N GLU A 277 -14.55 -5.03 14.11
CA GLU A 277 -13.96 -5.62 15.31
C GLU A 277 -12.46 -5.30 15.41
N LYS A 278 -11.95 -5.06 16.64
CA LYS A 278 -10.51 -4.80 16.87
C LYS A 278 -9.60 -6.02 16.61
N ASN A 279 -10.10 -7.24 16.60
CA ASN A 279 -9.29 -8.49 16.64
C ASN A 279 -8.96 -9.08 15.25
N TYR A 280 -8.87 -8.25 14.20
CA TYR A 280 -8.50 -8.71 12.86
C TYR A 280 -7.07 -9.33 12.77
N SER A 281 -6.19 -9.13 13.76
CA SER A 281 -4.88 -9.80 13.80
C SER A 281 -4.97 -11.29 14.15
N ALA A 282 -6.00 -11.73 14.89
CA ALA A 282 -6.25 -13.14 15.19
C ALA A 282 -6.72 -13.91 13.95
N ILE A 283 -7.41 -13.26 13.02
CA ILE A 283 -7.87 -13.83 11.75
C ILE A 283 -6.68 -14.24 10.88
N LYS A 284 -5.55 -13.53 10.92
CA LYS A 284 -4.30 -13.91 10.24
C LYS A 284 -3.76 -15.28 10.66
N ILE A 285 -3.94 -15.65 11.92
CA ILE A 285 -3.41 -16.90 12.49
C ILE A 285 -4.32 -18.09 12.11
N LEU A 286 -5.63 -17.87 12.03
CA LEU A 286 -6.61 -18.92 11.71
C LEU A 286 -6.69 -19.26 10.21
N ILE A 287 -6.25 -18.36 9.32
CA ILE A 287 -6.30 -18.52 7.87
C ILE A 287 -4.96 -19.01 7.29
N GLY A 288 -3.97 -19.29 8.13
CA GLY A 288 -2.62 -19.76 7.77
C GLY A 288 -2.60 -21.15 7.11
N GLY A 289 -3.03 -21.23 5.86
CA GLY A 289 -2.84 -22.34 4.95
C GLY A 289 -2.35 -21.83 3.60
N GLU A 290 -1.48 -22.56 2.94
CA GLU A 290 -0.72 -22.18 1.73
C GLU A 290 -1.53 -21.71 0.52
N GLN A 291 -2.86 -21.71 0.58
CA GLN A 291 -3.73 -21.42 -0.56
C GLN A 291 -4.50 -20.09 -0.46
N ASN A 292 -4.42 -19.38 0.66
CA ASN A 292 -5.23 -18.18 0.83
C ASN A 292 -4.36 -16.93 0.79
N MET A 293 -4.48 -16.16 -0.26
CA MET A 293 -4.06 -14.77 -0.25
C MET A 293 -4.81 -14.08 0.87
N ILE A 294 -4.12 -13.78 1.99
CA ILE A 294 -4.70 -13.02 3.10
C ILE A 294 -5.12 -11.68 2.52
N PHE A 295 -6.41 -11.42 2.49
CA PHE A 295 -6.93 -10.14 2.04
C PHE A 295 -6.28 -9.03 2.89
N PRO A 296 -5.68 -7.98 2.29
CA PRO A 296 -4.90 -6.99 3.02
C PRO A 296 -5.81 -5.98 3.73
N LEU A 297 -6.52 -6.44 4.76
CA LEU A 297 -7.44 -5.64 5.54
C LEU A 297 -6.82 -4.34 6.06
N SER A 298 -5.57 -4.37 6.51
CA SER A 298 -4.87 -3.16 6.95
C SER A 298 -4.79 -2.08 5.86
N ARG A 299 -4.72 -2.49 4.59
CA ARG A 299 -4.77 -1.57 3.45
C ARG A 299 -6.17 -1.01 3.23
N VAL A 300 -7.20 -1.84 3.36
CA VAL A 300 -8.60 -1.38 3.27
C VAL A 300 -8.89 -0.34 4.34
N ILE A 301 -8.57 -0.63 5.60
CA ILE A 301 -8.77 0.30 6.73
C ILE A 301 -8.00 1.61 6.49
N GLN A 302 -6.74 1.53 6.06
CA GLN A 302 -5.97 2.75 5.76
C GLN A 302 -6.61 3.55 4.61
N ARG A 303 -7.07 2.88 3.54
CA ARG A 303 -7.73 3.56 2.41
C ARG A 303 -9.08 4.16 2.80
N LEU A 304 -9.86 3.50 3.66
CA LEU A 304 -11.08 4.08 4.23
C LEU A 304 -10.75 5.35 5.02
N LYS A 305 -9.77 5.29 5.92
CA LYS A 305 -9.32 6.45 6.70
C LYS A 305 -8.90 7.61 5.79
N ASP A 306 -8.06 7.36 4.79
CA ASP A 306 -7.61 8.37 3.83
C ASP A 306 -8.81 8.99 3.07
N LYS A 307 -9.78 8.16 2.66
CA LYS A 307 -10.95 8.62 1.91
C LYS A 307 -11.97 9.38 2.77
N PHE A 308 -12.21 8.95 4.02
CA PHE A 308 -13.03 9.74 4.94
C PHE A 308 -12.42 11.12 5.18
N GLN A 309 -11.12 11.18 5.46
CA GLN A 309 -10.42 12.45 5.64
C GLN A 309 -10.52 13.35 4.40
N LEU A 310 -10.54 12.76 3.20
CA LEU A 310 -10.56 13.48 1.93
C LEU A 310 -11.96 13.91 1.50
N TYR A 311 -12.94 13.00 1.58
CA TYR A 311 -14.28 13.19 1.02
C TYR A 311 -15.36 13.53 2.05
N LYS A 312 -15.22 13.03 3.29
CA LYS A 312 -16.18 13.26 4.39
C LYS A 312 -15.47 13.54 5.71
N PRO A 313 -14.72 14.66 5.82
CA PRO A 313 -13.89 14.93 7.01
C PRO A 313 -14.69 15.16 8.31
N LYS A 314 -16.00 15.39 8.20
CA LYS A 314 -16.94 15.55 9.33
C LYS A 314 -17.61 14.24 9.76
N ALA A 315 -17.45 13.14 9.00
CA ALA A 315 -18.01 11.85 9.35
C ALA A 315 -17.18 11.17 10.45
N ASP A 316 -17.80 10.26 11.22
CA ASP A 316 -17.11 9.47 12.25
C ASP A 316 -16.07 8.52 11.66
N GLY A 317 -16.26 8.11 10.42
CA GLY A 317 -15.31 7.31 9.66
C GLY A 317 -15.22 5.86 10.13
N GLY A 318 -14.00 5.30 10.11
CA GLY A 318 -13.74 3.94 10.55
C GLY A 318 -13.66 3.84 12.08
N GLN A 319 -14.55 3.04 12.69
CA GLN A 319 -14.64 2.82 14.13
C GLN A 319 -14.33 1.37 14.49
N PHE A 320 -13.96 1.11 15.74
CA PHE A 320 -13.64 -0.24 16.23
C PHE A 320 -14.35 -0.54 17.53
N VAL A 321 -14.88 -1.78 17.64
CA VAL A 321 -15.49 -2.31 18.87
C VAL A 321 -14.77 -3.56 19.37
N LYS A 322 -15.03 -3.95 20.62
CA LYS A 322 -14.49 -5.19 21.22
C LYS A 322 -15.08 -6.41 20.51
N SER A 323 -14.29 -7.45 20.26
CA SER A 323 -14.68 -8.67 19.52
C SER A 323 -15.35 -9.76 20.38
N LYS A 324 -15.46 -9.58 21.71
CA LYS A 324 -15.94 -10.64 22.61
C LYS A 324 -17.39 -11.04 22.31
N ASN A 325 -17.63 -12.28 21.84
CA ASN A 325 -18.96 -12.87 21.62
C ASN A 325 -19.83 -12.20 20.52
N THR A 326 -19.28 -11.41 19.60
CA THR A 326 -20.05 -10.78 18.52
C THR A 326 -20.81 -11.80 17.67
N SER A 327 -20.19 -12.91 17.28
CA SER A 327 -20.79 -13.99 16.51
C SER A 327 -21.67 -14.95 17.36
N ARG A 328 -21.58 -14.92 18.69
CA ARG A 328 -22.36 -15.80 19.59
C ARG A 328 -23.59 -15.13 20.19
N THR A 329 -23.61 -13.81 20.24
CA THR A 329 -24.75 -13.04 20.75
C THR A 329 -25.83 -12.97 19.68
N CYS A 330 -27.08 -13.21 20.03
CA CYS A 330 -28.23 -13.00 19.15
C CYS A 330 -28.45 -11.50 18.95
N CYS A 331 -28.42 -11.03 17.72
CA CYS A 331 -28.64 -9.62 17.40
C CYS A 331 -30.07 -9.14 17.71
N HIS A 332 -31.04 -10.07 17.87
CA HIS A 332 -32.42 -9.74 18.16
C HIS A 332 -32.72 -9.68 19.66
N CYS A 333 -32.32 -10.71 20.44
CA CYS A 333 -32.70 -10.80 21.87
C CYS A 333 -31.53 -10.71 22.85
N GLY A 334 -30.30 -10.52 22.39
CA GLY A 334 -29.10 -10.40 23.23
C GLY A 334 -28.62 -11.69 23.87
N HIS A 335 -29.31 -12.84 23.70
CA HIS A 335 -28.91 -14.12 24.30
C HIS A 335 -27.56 -14.60 23.72
N ILE A 336 -26.67 -15.08 24.60
CA ILE A 336 -25.34 -15.59 24.21
C ILE A 336 -25.43 -17.11 24.06
N ASN A 337 -25.36 -17.60 22.83
CA ASN A 337 -25.28 -19.04 22.53
C ASN A 337 -23.83 -19.53 22.76
N LYS A 338 -23.56 -20.14 23.90
CA LYS A 338 -22.24 -20.67 24.28
C LYS A 338 -21.87 -21.94 23.50
N GLU A 339 -22.86 -22.69 23.00
CA GLU A 339 -22.67 -23.97 22.32
C GLU A 339 -22.45 -23.80 20.79
N LEU A 340 -22.55 -22.58 20.28
CA LEU A 340 -22.34 -22.30 18.87
C LEU A 340 -20.95 -22.71 18.40
N LYS A 341 -20.88 -23.71 17.51
CA LYS A 341 -19.62 -24.23 16.95
C LYS A 341 -19.04 -23.25 15.90
N VAL A 342 -17.73 -23.15 15.83
CA VAL A 342 -17.03 -22.26 14.90
C VAL A 342 -17.39 -22.52 13.42
N LYS A 343 -17.67 -23.77 13.06
CA LYS A 343 -18.00 -24.19 11.69
C LYS A 343 -19.48 -23.96 11.31
N THR A 344 -20.36 -23.64 12.27
CA THR A 344 -21.79 -23.39 12.02
C THR A 344 -21.97 -22.10 11.23
N ARG A 345 -22.69 -22.17 10.12
CA ARG A 345 -22.97 -21.00 9.28
C ARG A 345 -24.33 -20.38 9.58
N ASN A 346 -25.35 -21.20 9.79
CA ASN A 346 -26.67 -20.71 10.18
C ASN A 346 -26.72 -20.54 11.69
N TYR A 347 -26.86 -19.29 12.15
CA TYR A 347 -27.10 -18.99 13.55
C TYR A 347 -28.55 -19.26 13.89
N VAL A 348 -28.82 -20.10 14.88
CA VAL A 348 -30.13 -20.33 15.44
C VAL A 348 -30.11 -19.92 16.91
N CYS A 349 -30.96 -18.99 17.30
CA CYS A 349 -31.02 -18.55 18.67
C CYS A 349 -31.81 -19.54 19.54
N PRO A 350 -31.24 -20.15 20.59
CA PRO A 350 -31.94 -21.10 21.44
C PRO A 350 -33.03 -20.43 22.31
N LYS A 351 -33.00 -19.09 22.50
CA LYS A 351 -33.95 -18.35 23.31
C LYS A 351 -35.15 -17.84 22.52
N CYS A 352 -34.93 -17.23 21.35
CA CYS A 352 -36.01 -16.58 20.58
C CYS A 352 -36.27 -17.22 19.22
N GLY A 353 -35.57 -18.30 18.85
CA GLY A 353 -35.78 -19.01 17.61
C GLY A 353 -35.28 -18.28 16.33
N LYS A 354 -34.75 -17.06 16.43
CA LYS A 354 -34.28 -16.30 15.26
C LYS A 354 -33.21 -17.10 14.50
N ILE A 355 -33.42 -17.24 13.18
CA ILE A 355 -32.49 -17.90 12.27
C ILE A 355 -31.92 -16.86 11.31
N LEU A 356 -30.63 -16.80 11.15
CA LEU A 356 -29.93 -15.93 10.18
C LEU A 356 -28.51 -16.45 9.93
N ASP A 357 -27.86 -15.89 8.90
CA ASP A 357 -26.44 -16.15 8.67
C ASP A 357 -25.62 -15.65 9.87
N ARG A 358 -24.67 -16.48 10.31
CA ARG A 358 -23.85 -16.17 11.50
C ARG A 358 -23.00 -14.92 11.34
N ASP A 359 -22.47 -14.69 10.13
CA ASP A 359 -21.59 -13.57 9.85
C ASP A 359 -22.42 -12.28 9.75
N ILE A 360 -23.65 -12.34 9.24
CA ILE A 360 -24.63 -11.23 9.28
C ILE A 360 -25.01 -10.91 10.72
N ASN A 361 -25.30 -11.94 11.55
CA ASN A 361 -25.56 -11.73 12.97
C ASN A 361 -24.39 -11.01 13.67
N ALA A 362 -23.15 -11.39 13.34
CA ALA A 362 -21.96 -10.74 13.88
C ALA A 362 -21.86 -9.27 13.43
N ALA A 363 -22.08 -8.98 12.15
CA ALA A 363 -22.02 -7.63 11.62
C ALA A 363 -23.07 -6.70 12.27
N ILE A 364 -24.31 -7.18 12.48
CA ILE A 364 -25.34 -6.43 13.20
C ILE A 364 -24.93 -6.19 14.67
N ASN A 365 -24.37 -7.18 15.34
CA ASN A 365 -23.89 -7.01 16.73
C ASN A 365 -22.72 -6.03 16.81
N ILE A 366 -21.85 -5.98 15.82
CA ILE A 366 -20.75 -5.01 15.73
C ILE A 366 -21.32 -3.59 15.68
N LEU A 367 -22.32 -3.36 14.84
CA LEU A 367 -23.00 -2.06 14.72
C LEU A 367 -23.72 -1.67 16.02
N ASN A 368 -24.51 -2.59 16.60
CA ASN A 368 -25.24 -2.37 17.84
C ASN A 368 -24.33 -2.01 19.02
N ARG A 369 -23.13 -2.59 19.10
CA ARG A 369 -22.14 -2.24 20.10
C ARG A 369 -21.64 -0.82 19.98
N TRP A 370 -21.41 -0.35 18.76
CA TRP A 370 -21.02 1.02 18.53
C TRP A 370 -22.10 2.00 19.00
N PHE A 371 -23.37 1.75 18.67
CA PHE A 371 -24.49 2.54 19.15
C PHE A 371 -24.62 2.54 20.68
N ASN A 372 -24.28 1.43 21.35
CA ASN A 372 -24.28 1.31 22.81
C ASN A 372 -23.03 1.89 23.49
N GLY A 373 -22.17 2.60 22.78
CA GLY A 373 -21.00 3.28 23.33
C GLY A 373 -19.78 2.39 23.58
N ASP A 374 -19.76 1.13 23.12
CA ASP A 374 -18.61 0.20 23.23
C ASP A 374 -17.45 0.54 22.24
N SER A 375 -17.37 1.77 21.77
CA SER A 375 -16.32 2.20 20.84
C SER A 375 -14.95 2.21 21.51
N LEU A 376 -13.95 1.68 20.80
CA LEU A 376 -12.54 1.73 21.20
C LEU A 376 -11.91 2.93 20.52
N LYS A 377 -11.37 3.87 21.30
CA LYS A 377 -10.60 5.00 20.75
C LYS A 377 -9.48 4.47 19.85
N ASN A 378 -9.36 5.04 18.66
CA ASN A 378 -8.28 4.76 17.73
C ASN A 378 -6.95 5.17 18.38
N THR A 379 -6.19 4.19 18.88
CA THR A 379 -4.80 4.37 19.34
C THR A 379 -3.82 4.03 18.24
#